data_3bc0ddda8161506acbe62863f83c59ef
#
_entry.id   3bc0ddda8161506acbe62863f83c59ef
#
_cell.length_a   1.000
_cell.length_b   1.000
_cell.length_c   1.000
_cell.angle_alpha   90.00
_cell.angle_beta   90.00
_cell.angle_gamma   90.00
#
_symmetry.space_group_name_H-M   'P 1'
#
loop_
_entity.id
_entity.type
_entity.pdbx_description
1 polymer ?
#
loop_
_entity_poly.entity_id
_entity_poly.type
_entity_poly.pdbx_seq_one_letter_code
_entity_poly.pdbx_strand_id
1 'polypeptide(L)'
;RCDGTPGAVLCPIPFLRPRDIITSQAGLSGSEKVQQVLASITDYYQLQYQQACTLRGDATLPIIASGHLTTVGASKSDAVRDIYIGTLDAFPAQNFPPADYIALGHIHRAQKIGGSEHIRYSGSPIALSFDETGKAKSVNLVSFADGKLSEVTPLTVPIAQPLAVIKGDFDTISAQLAEWRDAAAEPSTWLDIEITSDEYLHDIQRKIQVITDDLPVDVLLVRRSREQRQRILASLERETLSELSVEEVFQRRLSLETLEEEQQQRLHALFNDTLQSLGEEEQP
;
A
#
# COMPACT_ATOMS: atom_id res chain seq x y z
N ARG A 1 -28.16 9.35 -18.94
CA ARG A 1 -28.24 8.41 -20.09
C ARG A 1 -27.81 9.16 -21.35
N CYS A 2 -27.55 8.43 -22.42
CA CYS A 2 -27.11 9.04 -23.68
C CYS A 2 -28.16 9.99 -24.30
N ASP A 3 -29.43 9.83 -23.93
CA ASP A 3 -30.55 10.70 -24.34
C ASP A 3 -30.70 11.95 -23.49
N GLY A 4 -29.80 12.21 -22.52
CA GLY A 4 -29.84 13.33 -21.61
C GLY A 4 -30.79 13.15 -20.41
N THR A 5 -31.52 12.05 -20.31
CA THR A 5 -32.37 11.77 -19.13
C THR A 5 -31.54 11.30 -17.94
N PRO A 6 -31.93 11.63 -16.69
CA PRO A 6 -31.25 11.12 -15.50
C PRO A 6 -31.24 9.57 -15.48
N GLY A 7 -30.08 8.96 -15.17
CA GLY A 7 -29.91 7.52 -15.09
C GLY A 7 -29.68 7.02 -13.67
N ALA A 8 -29.12 7.88 -12.80
CA ALA A 8 -28.83 7.57 -11.41
C ALA A 8 -28.65 8.87 -10.62
N VAL A 9 -28.71 8.78 -9.30
CA VAL A 9 -28.29 9.86 -8.38
C VAL A 9 -26.95 9.44 -7.75
N LEU A 10 -25.95 10.31 -7.81
CA LEU A 10 -24.63 10.05 -7.25
C LEU A 10 -24.42 10.83 -5.95
N CYS A 11 -23.88 10.14 -4.94
CA CYS A 11 -23.28 10.73 -3.74
C CYS A 11 -21.74 10.64 -3.88
N PRO A 12 -21.07 11.62 -4.46
CA PRO A 12 -19.64 11.59 -4.72
C PRO A 12 -18.85 11.93 -3.44
N ILE A 13 -18.75 10.98 -2.51
CA ILE A 13 -18.07 11.14 -1.22
C ILE A 13 -16.57 10.91 -1.41
N PRO A 14 -15.73 11.94 -1.18
CA PRO A 14 -14.27 11.82 -1.31
C PRO A 14 -13.65 11.17 -0.09
N PHE A 15 -12.32 11.11 -0.04
CA PHE A 15 -11.58 10.83 1.19
C PHE A 15 -11.89 11.90 2.24
N LEU A 16 -12.48 11.48 3.35
CA LEU A 16 -12.88 12.37 4.47
C LEU A 16 -11.71 12.50 5.44
N ARG A 17 -11.10 13.68 5.50
CA ARG A 17 -10.06 13.96 6.50
C ARG A 17 -10.71 14.32 7.83
N PRO A 18 -10.17 13.89 8.99
CA PRO A 18 -10.73 14.23 10.30
C PRO A 18 -11.01 15.72 10.47
N ARG A 19 -10.10 16.57 10.04
CA ARG A 19 -10.25 18.03 10.13
C ARG A 19 -11.42 18.62 9.32
N ASP A 20 -11.93 17.87 8.33
CA ASP A 20 -13.01 18.33 7.47
C ASP A 20 -14.39 17.95 8.04
N ILE A 21 -14.44 16.96 8.96
CA ILE A 21 -15.68 16.39 9.49
C ILE A 21 -15.79 16.43 11.02
N ILE A 22 -14.71 16.72 11.74
CA ILE A 22 -14.69 16.71 13.21
C ILE A 22 -14.42 18.11 13.73
N THR A 23 -15.25 18.56 14.66
CA THR A 23 -14.94 19.71 15.51
C THR A 23 -14.15 19.22 16.71
N SER A 24 -12.90 19.70 16.85
CA SER A 24 -12.02 19.29 17.95
C SER A 24 -12.63 19.63 19.30
N GLN A 25 -12.72 18.63 20.18
CA GLN A 25 -13.14 18.79 21.57
C GLN A 25 -11.98 18.44 22.50
N ALA A 26 -11.68 19.33 23.44
CA ALA A 26 -10.65 19.09 24.45
C ALA A 26 -11.15 18.08 25.49
N GLY A 27 -10.26 17.24 26.02
CA GLY A 27 -10.55 16.34 27.14
C GLY A 27 -11.08 14.94 26.76
N LEU A 28 -11.23 14.62 25.48
CA LEU A 28 -11.67 13.29 25.07
C LEU A 28 -10.56 12.24 25.23
N SER A 29 -10.91 11.08 25.75
CA SER A 29 -10.07 9.88 25.77
C SER A 29 -9.81 9.34 24.34
N GLY A 30 -8.83 8.42 24.18
CA GLY A 30 -8.55 7.79 22.89
C GLY A 30 -9.77 7.07 22.30
N SER A 31 -10.51 6.33 23.10
CA SER A 31 -11.72 5.61 22.67
C SER A 31 -12.86 6.54 22.26
N GLU A 32 -13.07 7.64 22.98
CA GLU A 32 -14.08 8.64 22.62
C GLU A 32 -13.75 9.35 21.31
N LYS A 33 -12.46 9.62 21.05
CA LYS A 33 -12.01 10.16 19.76
C LYS A 33 -12.32 9.20 18.61
N VAL A 34 -12.05 7.89 18.77
CA VAL A 34 -12.40 6.87 17.76
C VAL A 34 -13.89 6.86 17.47
N GLN A 35 -14.72 6.85 18.51
CA GLN A 35 -16.18 6.88 18.36
C GLN A 35 -16.67 8.15 17.70
N GLN A 36 -16.09 9.32 18.03
CA GLN A 36 -16.43 10.58 17.42
C GLN A 36 -16.11 10.57 15.90
N VAL A 37 -14.94 10.05 15.49
CA VAL A 37 -14.57 9.90 14.09
C VAL A 37 -15.58 9.01 13.37
N LEU A 38 -15.89 7.85 13.95
CA LEU A 38 -16.84 6.89 13.37
C LEU A 38 -18.24 7.52 13.20
N ALA A 39 -18.74 8.20 14.23
CA ALA A 39 -20.03 8.90 14.17
C ALA A 39 -20.02 9.97 13.08
N SER A 40 -18.99 10.83 13.03
CA SER A 40 -18.89 11.91 12.04
C SER A 40 -18.87 11.40 10.60
N ILE A 41 -18.15 10.29 10.33
CA ILE A 41 -18.16 9.66 9.00
C ILE A 41 -19.56 9.11 8.70
N THR A 42 -20.17 8.42 9.64
CA THR A 42 -21.52 7.85 9.49
C THR A 42 -22.54 8.93 9.19
N ASP A 43 -22.53 10.02 9.96
CA ASP A 43 -23.45 11.16 9.80
C ASP A 43 -23.26 11.84 8.44
N TYR A 44 -22.00 11.99 7.99
CA TYR A 44 -21.70 12.56 6.68
C TYR A 44 -22.28 11.70 5.55
N TYR A 45 -22.09 10.36 5.58
CA TYR A 45 -22.67 9.44 4.61
C TYR A 45 -24.20 9.49 4.62
N GLN A 46 -24.83 9.51 5.82
CA GLN A 46 -26.28 9.59 5.96
C GLN A 46 -26.83 10.90 5.41
N LEU A 47 -26.17 12.03 5.70
CA LEU A 47 -26.56 13.34 5.19
C LEU A 47 -26.54 13.38 3.65
N GLN A 48 -25.45 12.90 3.03
CA GLN A 48 -25.34 12.86 1.57
C GLN A 48 -26.42 11.93 0.95
N TYR A 49 -26.68 10.80 1.59
CA TYR A 49 -27.73 9.89 1.14
C TYR A 49 -29.12 10.52 1.25
N GLN A 50 -29.42 11.22 2.33
CA GLN A 50 -30.70 11.94 2.50
C GLN A 50 -30.90 13.02 1.42
N GLN A 51 -29.84 13.77 1.11
CA GLN A 51 -29.87 14.75 0.01
C GLN A 51 -30.12 14.06 -1.35
N ALA A 52 -29.48 12.91 -1.59
CA ALA A 52 -29.72 12.13 -2.80
C ALA A 52 -31.16 11.61 -2.88
N CYS A 53 -31.73 11.16 -1.77
CA CYS A 53 -33.15 10.77 -1.69
C CYS A 53 -34.08 11.95 -2.03
N THR A 54 -33.79 13.13 -1.50
CA THR A 54 -34.55 14.34 -1.81
C THR A 54 -34.45 14.71 -3.28
N LEU A 55 -33.23 14.63 -3.85
CA LEU A 55 -33.01 14.90 -5.29
C LEU A 55 -33.70 13.87 -6.18
N ARG A 56 -33.71 12.61 -5.80
CA ARG A 56 -34.39 11.52 -6.52
C ARG A 56 -35.90 11.73 -6.54
N GLY A 57 -36.51 12.19 -5.44
CA GLY A 57 -37.94 12.30 -5.28
C GLY A 57 -38.63 10.94 -5.53
N ASP A 58 -39.71 10.95 -6.32
CA ASP A 58 -40.47 9.77 -6.70
C ASP A 58 -39.91 9.02 -7.92
N ALA A 59 -38.77 9.48 -8.48
CA ALA A 59 -38.17 8.85 -9.65
C ALA A 59 -37.58 7.49 -9.31
N THR A 60 -37.78 6.51 -10.21
CA THR A 60 -37.20 5.16 -10.11
C THR A 60 -35.73 5.20 -10.59
N LEU A 61 -34.85 5.82 -9.79
CA LEU A 61 -33.43 5.97 -10.06
C LEU A 61 -32.61 5.30 -8.94
N PRO A 62 -31.55 4.58 -9.26
CA PRO A 62 -30.63 4.06 -8.24
C PRO A 62 -29.85 5.20 -7.60
N ILE A 63 -29.53 5.07 -6.32
CA ILE A 63 -28.59 5.93 -5.60
C ILE A 63 -27.26 5.20 -5.48
N ILE A 64 -26.21 5.82 -5.98
CA ILE A 64 -24.84 5.29 -5.96
C ILE A 64 -23.99 6.18 -5.04
N ALA A 65 -23.42 5.62 -3.99
CA ALA A 65 -22.47 6.32 -3.15
C ALA A 65 -21.02 5.91 -3.51
N SER A 66 -20.10 6.83 -3.35
CA SER A 66 -18.67 6.52 -3.40
C SER A 66 -18.03 6.65 -2.01
N GLY A 67 -16.79 6.18 -1.87
CA GLY A 67 -16.01 6.37 -0.66
C GLY A 67 -14.55 6.01 -0.87
N HIS A 68 -13.68 6.60 -0.03
CA HIS A 68 -12.24 6.28 -0.04
C HIS A 68 -11.76 6.07 1.38
N LEU A 69 -11.86 4.84 1.88
CA LEU A 69 -11.56 4.46 3.26
C LEU A 69 -11.33 2.94 3.38
N THR A 70 -10.76 2.50 4.49
CA THR A 70 -10.69 1.07 4.84
C THR A 70 -11.98 0.62 5.52
N THR A 71 -12.57 -0.49 5.08
CA THR A 71 -13.71 -1.13 5.77
C THR A 71 -13.27 -2.35 6.57
N VAL A 72 -14.02 -2.67 7.65
CA VAL A 72 -13.80 -3.87 8.45
C VAL A 72 -13.90 -5.12 7.57
N GLY A 73 -12.93 -6.02 7.67
CA GLY A 73 -12.85 -7.25 6.89
C GLY A 73 -12.28 -7.09 5.48
N ALA A 74 -11.82 -5.88 5.10
CA ALA A 74 -11.11 -5.68 3.85
C ALA A 74 -9.69 -6.26 3.91
N SER A 75 -9.27 -6.96 2.85
CA SER A 75 -7.90 -7.45 2.68
C SER A 75 -7.05 -6.41 1.96
N LYS A 76 -5.97 -5.97 2.59
CA LYS A 76 -5.04 -4.96 2.05
C LYS A 76 -3.87 -5.63 1.29
N SER A 77 -3.24 -4.89 0.38
CA SER A 77 -1.90 -5.17 -0.19
C SER A 77 -0.85 -4.30 0.50
N ASP A 78 0.42 -4.63 0.35
CA ASP A 78 1.53 -3.88 0.98
C ASP A 78 1.63 -2.42 0.49
N ALA A 79 1.10 -2.13 -0.71
CA ALA A 79 1.06 -0.77 -1.27
C ALA A 79 -0.04 0.11 -0.66
N VAL A 80 -1.00 -0.48 0.03
CA VAL A 80 -2.08 0.29 0.68
C VAL A 80 -1.53 0.94 1.93
N ARG A 81 -1.39 2.27 1.90
CA ARG A 81 -1.02 3.03 3.09
C ARG A 81 -2.13 2.90 4.13
N ASP A 82 -1.74 2.75 5.40
CA ASP A 82 -2.72 2.86 6.47
C ASP A 82 -3.24 4.31 6.49
N ILE A 83 -4.46 4.48 6.01
CA ILE A 83 -5.16 5.75 6.16
C ILE A 83 -5.78 5.73 7.54
N TYR A 84 -5.10 6.39 8.46
CA TYR A 84 -5.69 6.70 9.75
C TYR A 84 -6.67 7.87 9.55
N ILE A 85 -7.95 7.58 9.53
CA ILE A 85 -8.93 8.62 9.76
C ILE A 85 -8.93 8.86 11.28
N GLY A 86 -7.99 9.68 11.74
CA GLY A 86 -7.72 9.81 13.16
C GLY A 86 -7.18 8.50 13.75
N THR A 87 -7.91 7.91 14.69
CA THR A 87 -7.59 6.63 15.35
C THR A 87 -8.47 5.47 14.84
N LEU A 88 -9.25 5.67 13.77
CA LEU A 88 -10.13 4.65 13.22
C LEU A 88 -9.41 3.82 12.16
N ASP A 89 -9.11 2.56 12.47
CA ASP A 89 -8.42 1.64 11.56
C ASP A 89 -9.31 1.15 10.40
N ALA A 90 -10.61 0.96 10.65
CA ALA A 90 -11.54 0.51 9.63
C ALA A 90 -12.99 0.92 9.94
N PHE A 91 -13.76 1.26 8.89
CA PHE A 91 -15.16 1.65 8.97
C PHE A 91 -16.08 0.42 8.89
N PRO A 92 -17.02 0.23 9.82
CA PRO A 92 -17.96 -0.89 9.77
C PRO A 92 -18.94 -0.77 8.59
N ALA A 93 -19.08 -1.86 7.81
CA ALA A 93 -19.93 -1.86 6.62
C ALA A 93 -21.42 -1.56 6.91
N GLN A 94 -21.92 -1.93 8.10
CA GLN A 94 -23.30 -1.66 8.53
C GLN A 94 -23.60 -0.18 8.76
N ASN A 95 -22.58 0.68 8.85
CA ASN A 95 -22.76 2.11 9.06
C ASN A 95 -22.96 2.86 7.73
N PHE A 96 -22.78 2.21 6.59
CA PHE A 96 -23.12 2.81 5.31
C PHE A 96 -24.64 2.98 5.17
N PRO A 97 -25.11 4.02 4.45
CA PRO A 97 -26.53 4.18 4.12
C PRO A 97 -26.98 3.08 3.15
N PRO A 98 -28.30 2.83 3.04
CA PRO A 98 -28.85 1.81 2.15
C PRO A 98 -28.89 2.28 0.69
N ALA A 99 -27.74 2.70 0.16
CA ALA A 99 -27.59 3.03 -1.25
C ALA A 99 -27.66 1.76 -2.11
N ASP A 100 -28.10 1.90 -3.36
CA ASP A 100 -28.25 0.76 -4.27
C ASP A 100 -26.88 0.19 -4.71
N TYR A 101 -25.81 1.02 -4.68
CA TYR A 101 -24.43 0.58 -4.85
C TYR A 101 -23.48 1.51 -4.11
N ILE A 102 -22.44 0.96 -3.49
CA ILE A 102 -21.38 1.70 -2.80
C ILE A 102 -20.03 1.33 -3.41
N ALA A 103 -19.48 2.28 -4.18
CA ALA A 103 -18.21 2.16 -4.87
C ALA A 103 -17.08 2.65 -3.97
N LEU A 104 -16.27 1.73 -3.43
CA LEU A 104 -15.18 2.03 -2.52
C LEU A 104 -13.83 2.08 -3.25
N GLY A 105 -13.02 3.08 -2.91
CA GLY A 105 -11.62 3.20 -3.27
C GLY A 105 -10.71 3.03 -2.05
N HIS A 106 -9.40 3.10 -2.25
CA HIS A 106 -8.31 2.91 -1.32
C HIS A 106 -7.69 1.51 -1.36
N ILE A 107 -8.48 0.45 -1.28
CA ILE A 107 -7.98 -0.92 -1.30
C ILE A 107 -7.73 -1.35 -2.76
N HIS A 108 -6.50 -1.77 -3.06
CA HIS A 108 -6.07 -2.12 -4.42
C HIS A 108 -6.54 -3.50 -4.88
N ARG A 109 -7.04 -4.33 -3.95
CA ARG A 109 -7.59 -5.64 -4.24
C ARG A 109 -9.09 -5.57 -4.44
N ALA A 110 -9.57 -6.01 -5.62
CA ALA A 110 -11.00 -6.11 -5.89
C ALA A 110 -11.67 -7.09 -4.91
N GLN A 111 -12.71 -6.65 -4.20
CA GLN A 111 -13.39 -7.47 -3.21
C GLN A 111 -14.77 -6.94 -2.83
N LYS A 112 -15.64 -7.85 -2.39
CA LYS A 112 -16.92 -7.55 -1.75
C LYS A 112 -16.71 -7.35 -0.26
N ILE A 113 -17.49 -6.50 0.37
CA ILE A 113 -17.44 -6.25 1.81
C ILE A 113 -18.64 -6.90 2.51
N GLY A 114 -18.35 -7.65 3.56
CA GLY A 114 -19.37 -8.34 4.35
C GLY A 114 -20.26 -9.31 3.55
N GLY A 115 -19.76 -9.83 2.43
CA GLY A 115 -20.57 -10.67 1.52
C GLY A 115 -21.60 -9.91 0.68
N SER A 116 -21.65 -8.59 0.79
CA SER A 116 -22.60 -7.72 0.10
C SER A 116 -22.28 -7.58 -1.38
N GLU A 117 -23.26 -7.75 -2.25
CA GLU A 117 -23.08 -7.53 -3.67
C GLU A 117 -22.92 -6.05 -4.04
N HIS A 118 -23.51 -5.15 -3.25
CA HIS A 118 -23.60 -3.72 -3.52
C HIS A 118 -22.52 -2.88 -2.83
N ILE A 119 -21.69 -3.45 -1.92
CA ILE A 119 -20.57 -2.74 -1.29
C ILE A 119 -19.27 -3.36 -1.76
N ARG A 120 -18.53 -2.65 -2.60
CA ARG A 120 -17.35 -3.23 -3.26
C ARG A 120 -16.20 -2.27 -3.40
N TYR A 121 -14.99 -2.83 -3.31
CA TYR A 121 -13.80 -2.25 -3.90
C TYR A 121 -13.64 -2.80 -5.32
N SER A 122 -13.51 -1.92 -6.30
CA SER A 122 -13.12 -2.31 -7.65
C SER A 122 -11.64 -2.73 -7.71
N GLY A 123 -10.85 -2.27 -6.76
CA GLY A 123 -9.41 -2.41 -6.76
C GLY A 123 -8.71 -1.35 -7.63
N SER A 124 -7.40 -1.47 -7.78
CA SER A 124 -6.64 -0.67 -8.74
C SER A 124 -6.70 -1.32 -10.12
N PRO A 125 -6.88 -0.53 -11.21
CA PRO A 125 -6.91 -1.08 -12.58
C PRO A 125 -5.53 -1.53 -13.07
N ILE A 126 -4.45 -1.13 -12.39
CA ILE A 126 -3.07 -1.53 -12.65
C ILE A 126 -2.43 -2.02 -11.34
N ALA A 127 -1.37 -2.81 -11.42
CA ALA A 127 -0.55 -3.13 -10.26
C ALA A 127 0.20 -1.87 -9.80
N LEU A 128 0.10 -1.53 -8.51
CA LEU A 128 0.76 -0.37 -7.89
C LEU A 128 1.96 -0.77 -7.04
N SER A 129 2.17 -2.08 -6.86
CA SER A 129 3.31 -2.63 -6.13
C SER A 129 3.59 -4.07 -6.58
N PHE A 130 4.78 -4.56 -6.25
CA PHE A 130 5.22 -5.91 -6.62
C PHE A 130 4.46 -7.03 -5.89
N ASP A 131 3.86 -6.78 -4.73
CA ASP A 131 3.00 -7.75 -4.03
C ASP A 131 1.66 -8.00 -4.75
N GLU A 132 1.35 -7.18 -5.75
CA GLU A 132 0.19 -7.34 -6.63
C GLU A 132 0.50 -8.11 -7.93
N THR A 133 1.75 -8.53 -8.11
CA THR A 133 2.22 -9.29 -9.27
C THR A 133 1.43 -10.59 -9.43
N GLY A 134 1.11 -10.94 -10.67
CA GLY A 134 0.36 -12.16 -11.02
C GLY A 134 -1.12 -12.14 -10.65
N LYS A 135 -1.63 -11.04 -10.08
CA LYS A 135 -3.05 -10.87 -9.76
C LYS A 135 -3.77 -10.16 -10.90
N ALA A 136 -4.82 -10.76 -11.44
CA ALA A 136 -5.65 -10.11 -12.45
C ALA A 136 -6.25 -8.81 -11.91
N LYS A 137 -6.18 -7.75 -12.69
CA LYS A 137 -6.78 -6.46 -12.40
C LYS A 137 -8.10 -6.32 -13.13
N SER A 138 -9.05 -5.61 -12.51
CA SER A 138 -10.40 -5.45 -13.08
C SER A 138 -11.01 -4.10 -12.69
N VAL A 139 -12.01 -3.71 -13.47
CA VAL A 139 -12.97 -2.67 -13.12
C VAL A 139 -14.35 -3.29 -13.07
N ASN A 140 -15.27 -2.71 -12.29
CA ASN A 140 -16.63 -3.22 -12.19
C ASN A 140 -17.57 -2.49 -13.15
N LEU A 141 -18.22 -3.24 -14.03
CA LEU A 141 -19.41 -2.77 -14.76
C LEU A 141 -20.63 -3.04 -13.89
N VAL A 142 -21.34 -1.99 -13.50
CA VAL A 142 -22.48 -2.07 -12.58
C VAL A 142 -23.75 -1.77 -13.35
N SER A 143 -24.68 -2.73 -13.39
CA SER A 143 -25.95 -2.62 -14.09
C SER A 143 -27.10 -2.45 -13.11
N PHE A 144 -28.04 -1.59 -13.46
CA PHE A 144 -29.24 -1.32 -12.67
C PHE A 144 -30.49 -1.57 -13.53
N ALA A 145 -31.52 -2.16 -12.90
CA ALA A 145 -32.85 -2.35 -13.48
C ALA A 145 -33.88 -1.86 -12.45
N ASP A 146 -34.89 -1.12 -12.90
CA ASP A 146 -35.97 -0.60 -12.06
C ASP A 146 -35.47 0.13 -10.79
N GLY A 147 -34.40 0.92 -10.93
CA GLY A 147 -33.80 1.68 -9.83
C GLY A 147 -33.03 0.84 -8.80
N LYS A 148 -32.77 -0.43 -9.07
CA LYS A 148 -32.07 -1.36 -8.18
C LYS A 148 -30.85 -1.95 -8.85
N LEU A 149 -29.86 -2.35 -8.03
CA LEU A 149 -28.72 -3.12 -8.52
C LEU A 149 -29.22 -4.43 -9.16
N SER A 150 -28.87 -4.64 -10.41
CA SER A 150 -29.18 -5.87 -11.16
C SER A 150 -27.96 -6.79 -11.21
N GLU A 151 -26.80 -6.27 -11.61
CA GLU A 151 -25.61 -7.09 -11.79
C GLU A 151 -24.33 -6.26 -11.59
N VAL A 152 -23.28 -6.91 -11.13
CA VAL A 152 -21.91 -6.36 -11.12
C VAL A 152 -20.98 -7.34 -11.83
N THR A 153 -20.52 -6.95 -13.01
CA THR A 153 -19.65 -7.76 -13.86
C THR A 153 -18.22 -7.21 -13.80
N PRO A 154 -17.25 -7.94 -13.24
CA PRO A 154 -15.83 -7.56 -13.30
C PRO A 154 -15.32 -7.67 -14.73
N LEU A 155 -14.78 -6.58 -15.26
CA LEU A 155 -14.11 -6.55 -16.56
C LEU A 155 -12.59 -6.57 -16.33
N THR A 156 -11.91 -7.57 -16.89
CA THR A 156 -10.45 -7.69 -16.79
C THR A 156 -9.77 -6.53 -17.50
N VAL A 157 -8.82 -5.90 -16.84
CA VAL A 157 -7.95 -4.88 -17.43
C VAL A 157 -6.69 -5.57 -17.98
N PRO A 158 -6.34 -5.36 -19.25
CA PRO A 158 -5.10 -5.88 -19.82
C PRO A 158 -3.87 -5.35 -19.07
N ILE A 159 -2.85 -6.20 -18.93
CA ILE A 159 -1.59 -5.81 -18.31
C ILE A 159 -0.82 -4.91 -19.28
N ALA A 160 -0.74 -3.61 -18.96
CA ALA A 160 0.01 -2.65 -19.76
C ALA A 160 1.51 -2.66 -19.41
N GLN A 161 1.85 -2.93 -18.14
CA GLN A 161 3.22 -2.99 -17.64
C GLN A 161 3.40 -4.30 -16.86
N PRO A 162 4.17 -5.27 -17.37
CA PRO A 162 4.47 -6.50 -16.64
C PRO A 162 5.36 -6.23 -15.42
N LEU A 163 5.03 -6.87 -14.31
CA LEU A 163 5.82 -6.86 -13.09
C LEU A 163 6.19 -8.29 -12.72
N ALA A 164 7.40 -8.50 -12.19
CA ALA A 164 7.80 -9.78 -11.64
C ALA A 164 8.66 -9.61 -10.38
N VAL A 165 8.61 -10.62 -9.52
CA VAL A 165 9.45 -10.73 -8.32
C VAL A 165 10.32 -11.97 -8.47
N ILE A 166 11.62 -11.78 -8.35
CA ILE A 166 12.61 -12.86 -8.33
C ILE A 166 13.16 -12.95 -6.91
N LYS A 167 13.19 -14.15 -6.34
CA LYS A 167 13.68 -14.38 -4.98
C LYS A 167 14.70 -15.52 -4.96
N GLY A 168 15.86 -15.27 -4.38
CA GLY A 168 16.89 -16.32 -4.24
C GLY A 168 18.26 -15.77 -3.79
N ASP A 169 19.22 -16.66 -3.79
CA ASP A 169 20.63 -16.31 -3.83
C ASP A 169 21.02 -15.89 -5.26
N PHE A 170 22.28 -15.49 -5.46
CA PHE A 170 22.75 -14.99 -6.74
C PHE A 170 22.62 -16.03 -7.88
N ASP A 171 22.90 -17.30 -7.61
CA ASP A 171 22.83 -18.37 -8.62
C ASP A 171 21.38 -18.63 -9.04
N THR A 172 20.46 -18.68 -8.09
CA THR A 172 19.02 -18.83 -8.33
C THR A 172 18.48 -17.65 -9.14
N ILE A 173 18.85 -16.41 -8.76
CA ILE A 173 18.46 -15.19 -9.46
C ILE A 173 18.98 -15.22 -10.90
N SER A 174 20.25 -15.57 -11.10
CA SER A 174 20.87 -15.66 -12.43
C SER A 174 20.20 -16.68 -13.32
N ALA A 175 19.83 -17.85 -12.77
CA ALA A 175 19.10 -18.89 -13.50
C ALA A 175 17.70 -18.41 -13.93
N GLN A 176 16.95 -17.76 -13.04
CA GLN A 176 15.64 -17.22 -13.37
C GLN A 176 15.71 -16.08 -14.40
N LEU A 177 16.71 -15.20 -14.29
CA LEU A 177 16.92 -14.12 -15.28
C LEU A 177 17.26 -14.69 -16.67
N ALA A 178 17.96 -15.81 -16.74
CA ALA A 178 18.27 -16.45 -18.02
C ALA A 178 17.03 -16.90 -18.81
N GLU A 179 15.91 -17.20 -18.14
CA GLU A 179 14.65 -17.58 -18.78
C GLU A 179 14.04 -16.42 -19.59
N TRP A 180 14.44 -15.19 -19.33
CA TRP A 180 13.91 -14.01 -20.01
C TRP A 180 14.71 -13.56 -21.23
N ARG A 181 15.79 -14.27 -21.52
CA ARG A 181 16.65 -13.97 -22.68
C ARG A 181 15.91 -14.00 -24.02
N ASP A 182 14.92 -14.89 -24.11
CA ASP A 182 14.09 -15.07 -25.31
C ASP A 182 12.67 -14.49 -25.15
N ALA A 183 12.43 -13.71 -24.07
CA ALA A 183 11.14 -13.10 -23.85
C ALA A 183 10.89 -11.92 -24.79
N ALA A 184 9.62 -11.55 -24.97
CA ALA A 184 9.24 -10.37 -25.76
C ALA A 184 9.85 -9.10 -25.15
N ALA A 185 10.46 -8.28 -26.02
CA ALA A 185 11.21 -7.10 -25.59
C ALA A 185 10.33 -5.89 -25.18
N GLU A 186 9.05 -5.86 -25.57
CA GLU A 186 8.19 -4.69 -25.35
C GLU A 186 6.79 -5.07 -24.85
N PRO A 187 6.34 -4.45 -23.77
CA PRO A 187 7.11 -3.61 -22.85
C PRO A 187 8.08 -4.44 -22.00
N SER A 188 9.22 -3.84 -21.60
CA SER A 188 10.15 -4.47 -20.66
C SER A 188 9.43 -4.84 -19.35
N THR A 189 9.85 -5.92 -18.71
CA THR A 189 9.27 -6.32 -17.41
C THR A 189 10.00 -5.63 -16.26
N TRP A 190 9.26 -4.97 -15.38
CA TRP A 190 9.82 -4.37 -14.17
C TRP A 190 10.04 -5.44 -13.10
N LEU A 191 11.24 -5.44 -12.51
CA LEU A 191 11.68 -6.43 -11.55
C LEU A 191 11.89 -5.88 -10.15
N ASP A 192 11.45 -6.66 -9.17
CA ASP A 192 11.86 -6.60 -7.77
C ASP A 192 12.66 -7.87 -7.44
N ILE A 193 13.93 -7.72 -7.08
CA ILE A 193 14.83 -8.82 -6.76
C ILE A 193 15.03 -8.90 -5.25
N GLU A 194 14.55 -9.99 -4.66
CA GLU A 194 14.68 -10.29 -3.24
C GLU A 194 15.82 -11.26 -2.97
N ILE A 195 16.89 -10.74 -2.38
CA ILE A 195 18.09 -11.50 -2.06
C ILE A 195 17.91 -12.26 -0.74
N THR A 196 18.21 -13.54 -0.75
CA THR A 196 18.13 -14.43 0.42
C THR A 196 19.50 -14.80 0.99
N SER A 197 20.61 -14.47 0.30
CA SER A 197 21.97 -14.70 0.79
C SER A 197 22.44 -13.59 1.74
N ASP A 198 23.49 -13.89 2.53
CA ASP A 198 24.13 -12.93 3.42
C ASP A 198 25.22 -12.09 2.75
N GLU A 199 25.43 -12.30 1.43
CA GLU A 199 26.42 -11.55 0.65
C GLU A 199 26.15 -10.03 0.69
N TYR A 200 27.22 -9.26 0.45
CA TYR A 200 27.11 -7.81 0.46
C TYR A 200 26.19 -7.30 -0.68
N LEU A 201 25.18 -6.55 -0.32
CA LEU A 201 24.10 -6.15 -1.25
C LEU A 201 24.63 -5.36 -2.46
N HIS A 202 25.61 -4.50 -2.26
CA HIS A 202 26.19 -3.68 -3.33
C HIS A 202 26.91 -4.51 -4.40
N ASP A 203 27.60 -5.58 -4.01
CA ASP A 203 28.30 -6.46 -4.97
C ASP A 203 27.30 -7.27 -5.79
N ILE A 204 26.21 -7.72 -5.15
CA ILE A 204 25.13 -8.44 -5.84
C ILE A 204 24.41 -7.49 -6.81
N GLN A 205 24.12 -6.26 -6.42
CA GLN A 205 23.49 -5.26 -7.28
C GLN A 205 24.29 -5.04 -8.57
N ARG A 206 25.62 -4.89 -8.44
CA ARG A 206 26.50 -4.74 -9.60
C ARG A 206 26.51 -5.98 -10.50
N LYS A 207 26.57 -7.18 -9.92
CA LYS A 207 26.51 -8.45 -10.67
C LYS A 207 25.17 -8.60 -11.41
N ILE A 208 24.05 -8.26 -10.74
CA ILE A 208 22.70 -8.29 -11.33
C ILE A 208 22.62 -7.32 -12.51
N GLN A 209 23.11 -6.10 -12.36
CA GLN A 209 23.08 -5.12 -13.43
C GLN A 209 23.80 -5.62 -14.70
N VAL A 210 24.97 -6.21 -14.53
CA VAL A 210 25.72 -6.81 -15.67
C VAL A 210 24.93 -7.92 -16.39
N ILE A 211 24.18 -8.75 -15.64
CA ILE A 211 23.38 -9.83 -16.23
C ILE A 211 22.14 -9.30 -16.94
N THR A 212 21.56 -8.20 -16.45
CA THR A 212 20.30 -7.67 -16.95
C THR A 212 20.45 -6.64 -18.09
N ASP A 213 21.66 -6.15 -18.35
CA ASP A 213 21.91 -5.12 -19.36
C ASP A 213 21.41 -5.52 -20.79
N ASP A 214 21.45 -6.82 -21.13
CA ASP A 214 21.02 -7.35 -22.43
C ASP A 214 19.63 -8.04 -22.37
N LEU A 215 18.91 -7.93 -21.26
CA LEU A 215 17.59 -8.56 -21.09
C LEU A 215 16.46 -7.55 -21.24
N PRO A 216 15.26 -7.96 -21.70
CA PRO A 216 14.09 -7.09 -21.79
C PRO A 216 13.45 -6.86 -20.41
N VAL A 217 14.24 -6.42 -19.45
CA VAL A 217 13.83 -6.19 -18.06
C VAL A 217 14.40 -4.90 -17.51
N ASP A 218 13.67 -4.25 -16.61
CA ASP A 218 14.12 -3.10 -15.85
C ASP A 218 14.12 -3.44 -14.36
N VAL A 219 15.29 -3.51 -13.75
CA VAL A 219 15.42 -3.80 -12.32
C VAL A 219 15.14 -2.53 -11.52
N LEU A 220 13.96 -2.44 -10.92
CA LEU A 220 13.57 -1.28 -10.13
C LEU A 220 13.97 -1.39 -8.66
N LEU A 221 13.98 -2.61 -8.11
CA LEU A 221 14.32 -2.85 -6.73
C LEU A 221 15.27 -4.05 -6.59
N VAL A 222 16.29 -3.88 -5.76
CA VAL A 222 17.13 -4.99 -5.27
C VAL A 222 17.19 -4.86 -3.76
N ARG A 223 16.64 -5.82 -3.05
CA ARG A 223 16.49 -5.74 -1.59
C ARG A 223 16.69 -7.10 -0.92
N ARG A 224 17.04 -7.10 0.35
CA ARG A 224 17.03 -8.33 1.16
C ARG A 224 15.60 -8.77 1.42
N SER A 225 15.35 -10.08 1.45
CA SER A 225 14.04 -10.65 1.76
C SER A 225 13.55 -10.18 3.14
N ARG A 226 12.21 -10.10 3.30
CA ARG A 226 11.59 -9.68 4.56
C ARG A 226 12.01 -10.59 5.73
N GLU A 227 12.09 -11.89 5.48
CA GLU A 227 12.49 -12.89 6.47
C GLU A 227 13.92 -12.65 6.97
N GLN A 228 14.82 -12.30 6.06
CA GLN A 228 16.22 -12.02 6.40
C GLN A 228 16.34 -10.69 7.16
N ARG A 229 15.60 -9.65 6.75
CA ARG A 229 15.52 -8.39 7.51
C ARG A 229 14.98 -8.61 8.93
N GLN A 230 13.94 -9.43 9.09
CA GLN A 230 13.42 -9.79 10.41
C GLN A 230 14.40 -10.58 11.27
N ARG A 231 15.17 -11.52 10.66
CA ARG A 231 16.23 -12.24 11.37
C ARG A 231 17.34 -11.30 11.89
N ILE A 232 17.75 -10.36 11.05
CA ILE A 232 18.75 -9.35 11.42
C ILE A 232 18.20 -8.46 12.56
N LEU A 233 16.95 -7.99 12.46
CA LEU A 233 16.31 -7.21 13.52
C LEU A 233 16.14 -8.02 14.79
N ALA A 234 15.67 -9.28 14.73
CA ALA A 234 15.51 -10.14 15.91
C ALA A 234 16.86 -10.52 16.57
N SER A 235 17.96 -10.54 15.82
CA SER A 235 19.28 -10.69 16.41
C SER A 235 19.76 -9.43 17.15
N LEU A 236 19.28 -8.25 16.70
CA LEU A 236 19.54 -6.97 17.36
C LEU A 236 18.61 -6.73 18.58
N GLU A 237 17.38 -7.27 18.56
CA GLU A 237 16.38 -7.11 19.63
C GLU A 237 16.66 -7.96 20.89
N ARG A 238 17.60 -8.88 20.85
CA ARG A 238 18.02 -9.65 22.05
C ARG A 238 18.82 -8.82 23.07
N GLU A 239 19.23 -7.62 22.68
CA GLU A 239 19.89 -6.64 23.57
C GLU A 239 19.17 -5.30 23.38
N THR A 240 18.63 -4.76 24.46
CA THR A 240 17.95 -3.46 24.44
C THR A 240 18.94 -2.38 24.00
N LEU A 241 18.61 -1.61 22.97
CA LEU A 241 19.41 -0.48 22.48
C LEU A 241 19.77 0.54 23.58
N SER A 242 19.05 0.52 24.71
CA SER A 242 19.32 1.34 25.88
C SER A 242 20.56 0.91 26.70
N GLU A 243 21.10 -0.29 26.42
CA GLU A 243 22.27 -0.83 27.12
C GLU A 243 23.57 -0.70 26.30
N LEU A 244 23.47 -0.26 25.03
CA LEU A 244 24.62 -0.11 24.15
C LEU A 244 25.00 1.35 23.99
N SER A 245 26.31 1.64 24.05
CA SER A 245 26.81 2.93 23.63
C SER A 245 26.71 3.14 22.13
N VAL A 246 26.74 4.38 21.67
CA VAL A 246 26.70 4.72 20.24
C VAL A 246 27.88 4.06 19.50
N GLU A 247 29.05 3.99 20.14
CA GLU A 247 30.23 3.29 19.64
C GLU A 247 29.99 1.80 19.47
N GLU A 248 29.38 1.14 20.47
CA GLU A 248 29.09 -0.30 20.40
C GLU A 248 28.10 -0.64 19.28
N VAL A 249 27.09 0.20 19.09
CA VAL A 249 26.14 0.06 17.97
C VAL A 249 26.86 0.19 16.62
N PHE A 250 27.75 1.18 16.48
CA PHE A 250 28.54 1.39 15.27
C PHE A 250 29.49 0.21 15.02
N GLN A 251 30.25 -0.25 16.04
CA GLN A 251 31.14 -1.40 15.93
C GLN A 251 30.44 -2.68 15.49
N ARG A 252 29.27 -2.96 16.10
CA ARG A 252 28.45 -4.11 15.74
C ARG A 252 27.93 -4.00 14.32
N ARG A 253 27.50 -2.79 13.91
CA ARG A 253 27.06 -2.57 12.54
C ARG A 253 28.20 -2.79 11.53
N LEU A 254 29.38 -2.33 11.88
CA LEU A 254 30.58 -2.51 11.06
C LEU A 254 31.01 -3.97 10.95
N SER A 255 30.88 -4.75 12.03
CA SER A 255 31.24 -6.18 12.04
C SER A 255 30.30 -7.06 11.21
N LEU A 256 29.11 -6.57 10.84
CA LEU A 256 28.16 -7.24 9.95
C LEU A 256 28.50 -7.05 8.46
N GLU A 257 29.46 -6.19 8.16
CA GLU A 257 29.88 -5.87 6.80
C GLU A 257 31.26 -6.47 6.52
N THR A 258 31.46 -7.04 5.35
CA THR A 258 32.77 -7.53 4.91
C THR A 258 33.49 -6.36 4.22
N LEU A 259 34.31 -5.65 4.98
CA LEU A 259 35.03 -4.45 4.51
C LEU A 259 36.55 -4.74 4.50
N GLU A 260 37.24 -4.13 3.54
CA GLU A 260 38.69 -4.08 3.52
C GLU A 260 39.19 -3.25 4.72
N GLU A 261 40.38 -3.58 5.26
CA GLU A 261 40.92 -2.97 6.47
C GLU A 261 41.02 -1.44 6.34
N GLU A 262 41.39 -0.92 5.17
CA GLU A 262 41.46 0.50 4.86
C GLU A 262 40.09 1.18 4.91
N GLN A 263 39.03 0.51 4.43
CA GLN A 263 37.66 0.99 4.47
C GLN A 263 37.14 1.04 5.91
N GLN A 264 37.43 0.02 6.72
CA GLN A 264 37.07 0.00 8.13
C GLN A 264 37.70 1.17 8.88
N GLN A 265 39.02 1.39 8.71
CA GLN A 265 39.74 2.49 9.35
C GLN A 265 39.15 3.85 8.95
N ARG A 266 38.81 4.03 7.67
CA ARG A 266 38.19 5.28 7.18
C ARG A 266 36.79 5.52 7.78
N LEU A 267 35.98 4.48 7.89
CA LEU A 267 34.65 4.58 8.52
C LEU A 267 34.75 4.88 10.01
N HIS A 268 35.75 4.30 10.71
CA HIS A 268 36.02 4.64 12.10
C HIS A 268 36.45 6.12 12.30
N ALA A 269 37.31 6.63 11.43
CA ALA A 269 37.71 8.02 11.46
C ALA A 269 36.53 8.97 11.28
N LEU A 270 35.67 8.72 10.23
CA LEU A 270 34.49 9.51 9.97
C LEU A 270 33.48 9.47 11.12
N PHE A 271 33.27 8.30 11.72
CA PHE A 271 32.38 8.15 12.87
C PHE A 271 32.84 8.98 14.07
N ASN A 272 34.16 8.92 14.40
CA ASN A 272 34.71 9.67 15.50
C ASN A 272 34.65 11.18 15.27
N ASP A 273 34.93 11.64 14.04
CA ASP A 273 34.81 13.05 13.66
C ASP A 273 33.37 13.55 13.81
N THR A 274 32.40 12.70 13.42
CA THR A 274 30.97 13.03 13.56
C THR A 274 30.56 13.12 15.03
N LEU A 275 30.96 12.17 15.87
CA LEU A 275 30.67 12.20 17.30
C LEU A 275 31.28 13.45 17.99
N GLN A 276 32.51 13.83 17.61
CA GLN A 276 33.16 15.01 18.14
C GLN A 276 32.43 16.29 17.75
N SER A 277 31.98 16.41 16.49
CA SER A 277 31.20 17.57 16.02
C SER A 277 29.86 17.71 16.71
N LEU A 278 29.15 16.59 16.96
CA LEU A 278 27.90 16.60 17.72
C LEU A 278 28.06 16.96 19.19
N GLY A 279 29.17 16.52 19.81
CA GLY A 279 29.51 16.87 21.21
C GLY A 279 29.89 18.35 21.40
N GLU A 280 30.37 19.02 20.35
CA GLU A 280 30.69 20.44 20.38
C GLU A 280 29.44 21.34 20.22
N GLU A 281 28.35 20.85 19.54
CA GLU A 281 27.10 21.56 19.37
C GLU A 281 26.19 21.51 20.63
N GLU A 282 26.44 20.58 21.58
CA GLU A 282 25.65 20.45 22.81
C GLU A 282 26.20 21.24 24.00
N GLN A 283 27.30 21.99 23.86
CA GLN A 283 27.78 22.89 24.92
C GLN A 283 27.21 24.31 24.70
N PRO A 284 26.36 24.80 25.62
CA PRO A 284 25.75 26.15 25.53
C PRO A 284 26.73 27.27 25.78
#